data_d313faee711ae749410815d650bfd5d5
#
_entry.id   d313faee711ae749410815d650bfd5d5
#
_cell.length_a   1.000
_cell.length_b   1.000
_cell.length_c   1.000
_cell.angle_alpha   90.00
_cell.angle_beta   90.00
_cell.angle_gamma   90.00
#
_symmetry.space_group_name_H-M   'P 1'
#
loop_
_entity.id
_entity.type
_entity.pdbx_description
1 polymer ?
#
loop_
_entity_poly.entity_id
_entity_poly.type
_entity_poly.pdbx_seq_one_letter_code
_entity_poly.pdbx_strand_id
1 'polypeptide(L)'
;MANVTSMGQTKAAPMTGEERKVIFASSLGTVFEWYDFYLYGSLAVYIGATFFSQYPETTRNIFALLAFAAGFLVRPFGALVFGRLGDLVGRKYTFLVTILIMGLSTFLVGILPGAASIGIAAPIILILLRMLQGLALGGEYGGAATYVAEHAPHGRRGYFTSWIQTTATLGLFLSLIVILGVQFALGKEAFAAWGWRIPFLVSVVLLGVSVWIRLKMNESPAFKKMKAEGKTSKAPLKEAFGTWKNAKIGILALFGATMGQAVVWYCGQFYALFFLQNILKVDGQSANIMVAISLLIGTSFFVIFGLLSDKIGRKPIIMAGLLLAMLTYFPLFKAMTWTANPALAEAQATVRATVTADPADCTFQFNPTGTAKFTTSCDVATAFLTRNSVPYDIVSGPAGQPAAVKIGDATVPSYDTVAAGADAKAKASAFEKGINMALHDAGYPLQRGAAKVPDSKLDGFVAANPELSLDPATVRASAPATMTADELVAAKLLTAEEAAGVTSMPVYTVANGGTYSMVADPQQVNWIGTIAILTVLVIYVTMVYGPIAALLVELFPTRIRYSGMSLPYHIGNGWFGGLLPAMAFAMSAAKGDIYYGLWYPIIFAGITLVIGLLFLPETKDRDIHAMD
;
A
#
# COMPACT_ATOMS: atom_id res chain seq x y z
N MET A 1 13.52 56.36 25.13
CA MET A 1 14.42 55.17 25.10
C MET A 1 13.87 54.18 26.12
N ALA A 2 13.03 53.24 25.67
CA ALA A 2 12.47 52.18 26.51
C ALA A 2 13.32 50.94 26.36
N ASN A 3 13.89 50.44 27.44
CA ASN A 3 14.72 49.24 27.54
C ASN A 3 13.92 48.03 27.05
N VAL A 4 14.30 47.49 25.91
CA VAL A 4 13.91 46.16 25.49
C VAL A 4 14.82 45.17 26.23
N THR A 5 14.33 44.67 27.35
CA THR A 5 14.91 43.56 28.10
C THR A 5 14.85 42.33 27.18
N SER A 6 15.98 41.84 26.72
CA SER A 6 16.14 40.56 26.05
C SER A 6 15.60 39.46 26.97
N MET A 7 14.45 38.88 26.64
CA MET A 7 14.01 37.62 27.27
C MET A 7 15.05 36.56 26.91
N GLY A 8 15.89 36.22 27.87
CA GLY A 8 16.86 35.16 27.76
C GLY A 8 16.17 33.85 27.34
N GLN A 9 16.73 33.22 26.33
CA GLN A 9 16.36 31.85 25.93
C GLN A 9 16.57 30.95 27.15
N THR A 10 15.49 30.68 27.89
CA THR A 10 15.48 29.63 28.89
C THR A 10 15.78 28.31 28.19
N LYS A 11 16.95 27.71 28.44
CA LYS A 11 17.27 26.35 28.01
C LYS A 11 16.09 25.48 28.35
N ALA A 12 15.48 24.85 27.33
CA ALA A 12 14.34 23.95 27.53
C ALA A 12 14.70 22.89 28.58
N ALA A 13 13.90 22.79 29.63
CA ALA A 13 14.10 21.82 30.70
C ALA A 13 14.17 20.40 30.12
N PRO A 14 14.99 19.50 30.68
CA PRO A 14 15.00 18.10 30.27
C PRO A 14 13.62 17.48 30.48
N MET A 15 13.28 16.54 29.57
CA MET A 15 12.00 15.79 29.61
C MET A 15 11.81 15.14 30.98
N THR A 16 10.67 15.38 31.61
CA THR A 16 10.31 14.74 32.88
C THR A 16 10.04 13.25 32.71
N GLY A 17 10.15 12.47 33.76
CA GLY A 17 9.84 11.04 33.73
C GLY A 17 8.37 10.76 33.35
N GLU A 18 7.44 11.66 33.70
CA GLU A 18 6.04 11.57 33.33
C GLU A 18 5.81 11.83 31.85
N GLU A 19 6.43 12.84 31.27
CA GLU A 19 6.39 13.13 29.83
C GLU A 19 6.95 11.98 28.99
N ARG A 20 8.05 11.35 29.44
CA ARG A 20 8.59 10.16 28.78
C ARG A 20 7.60 8.99 28.78
N LYS A 21 6.93 8.74 29.90
CA LYS A 21 5.91 7.70 30.01
C LYS A 21 4.73 7.97 29.09
N VAL A 22 4.27 9.21 28.99
CA VAL A 22 3.17 9.63 28.13
C VAL A 22 3.51 9.36 26.65
N ILE A 23 4.71 9.79 26.18
CA ILE A 23 5.14 9.57 24.81
C ILE A 23 5.26 8.07 24.54
N PHE A 24 5.95 7.32 25.41
CA PHE A 24 6.14 5.89 25.23
C PHE A 24 4.81 5.14 25.18
N ALA A 25 3.91 5.42 26.12
CA ALA A 25 2.60 4.77 26.20
C ALA A 25 1.73 5.10 24.98
N SER A 26 1.70 6.36 24.56
CA SER A 26 0.96 6.79 23.37
C SER A 26 1.55 6.17 22.09
N SER A 27 2.87 6.21 21.93
CA SER A 27 3.56 5.67 20.75
C SER A 27 3.43 4.16 20.66
N LEU A 28 3.61 3.41 21.75
CA LEU A 28 3.49 1.95 21.73
C LEU A 28 2.09 1.49 21.34
N GLY A 29 1.05 2.16 21.86
CA GLY A 29 -0.32 1.88 21.44
C GLY A 29 -0.53 2.07 19.95
N THR A 30 0.01 3.14 19.38
CA THR A 30 -0.12 3.45 17.95
C THR A 30 0.70 2.49 17.08
N VAL A 31 1.83 1.93 17.57
CA VAL A 31 2.55 0.85 16.83
C VAL A 31 1.65 -0.35 16.62
N PHE A 32 0.88 -0.76 17.64
CA PHE A 32 -0.02 -1.91 17.53
C PHE A 32 -1.17 -1.65 16.55
N GLU A 33 -1.65 -0.43 16.47
CA GLU A 33 -2.67 -0.02 15.49
C GLU A 33 -2.15 -0.08 14.05
N TRP A 34 -0.96 0.42 13.80
CA TRP A 34 -0.32 0.32 12.49
C TRP A 34 0.02 -1.12 12.13
N TYR A 35 0.41 -1.95 13.10
CA TYR A 35 0.55 -3.38 12.92
C TYR A 35 -0.72 -4.01 12.34
N ASP A 36 -1.85 -3.81 13.01
CA ASP A 36 -3.14 -4.35 12.60
C ASP A 36 -3.53 -3.89 11.18
N PHE A 37 -3.25 -2.64 10.88
CA PHE A 37 -3.53 -2.07 9.56
C PHE A 37 -2.69 -2.69 8.45
N TYR A 38 -1.39 -2.87 8.68
CA TYR A 38 -0.48 -3.41 7.67
C TYR A 38 -0.63 -4.90 7.42
N LEU A 39 -1.13 -5.66 8.39
CA LEU A 39 -1.38 -7.10 8.22
C LEU A 39 -2.21 -7.38 6.98
N TYR A 40 -3.26 -6.60 6.77
CA TYR A 40 -4.14 -6.82 5.62
C TYR A 40 -3.42 -6.61 4.28
N GLY A 41 -2.67 -5.52 4.15
CA GLY A 41 -1.89 -5.24 2.93
C GLY A 41 -0.86 -6.33 2.64
N SER A 42 -0.11 -6.74 3.66
CA SER A 42 0.94 -7.75 3.54
C SER A 42 0.39 -9.16 3.25
N LEU A 43 -0.84 -9.46 3.69
CA LEU A 43 -1.47 -10.77 3.54
C LEU A 43 -2.59 -10.78 2.48
N ALA A 44 -2.68 -9.74 1.65
CA ALA A 44 -3.76 -9.55 0.67
C ALA A 44 -3.95 -10.76 -0.27
N VAL A 45 -2.88 -11.43 -0.68
CA VAL A 45 -2.94 -12.62 -1.55
C VAL A 45 -3.68 -13.78 -0.85
N TYR A 46 -3.37 -14.04 0.41
CA TYR A 46 -4.02 -15.11 1.21
C TYR A 46 -5.48 -14.76 1.52
N ILE A 47 -5.75 -13.50 1.81
CA ILE A 47 -7.10 -12.97 2.00
C ILE A 47 -7.92 -13.14 0.72
N GLY A 48 -7.35 -12.77 -0.43
CA GLY A 48 -7.98 -12.96 -1.73
C GLY A 48 -8.32 -14.41 -2.01
N ALA A 49 -7.40 -15.32 -1.77
CA ALA A 49 -7.60 -16.76 -1.95
C ALA A 49 -8.69 -17.34 -1.03
N THR A 50 -8.82 -16.83 0.19
CA THR A 50 -9.76 -17.34 1.20
C THR A 50 -11.17 -16.76 1.05
N PHE A 51 -11.29 -15.46 0.85
CA PHE A 51 -12.59 -14.76 0.89
C PHE A 51 -13.21 -14.51 -0.48
N PHE A 52 -12.39 -14.58 -1.55
CA PHE A 52 -12.84 -14.37 -2.93
C PHE A 52 -12.54 -15.59 -3.81
N SER A 53 -12.51 -16.79 -3.24
CA SER A 53 -12.12 -18.04 -3.89
C SER A 53 -12.93 -18.40 -5.13
N GLN A 54 -14.18 -17.93 -5.22
CA GLN A 54 -15.07 -18.15 -6.37
C GLN A 54 -14.68 -17.37 -7.63
N TYR A 55 -13.72 -16.44 -7.53
CA TYR A 55 -13.29 -15.61 -8.67
C TYR A 55 -11.92 -16.05 -9.19
N PRO A 56 -11.60 -15.77 -10.47
CA PRO A 56 -10.26 -15.95 -11.02
C PRO A 56 -9.19 -15.18 -10.21
N GLU A 57 -7.96 -15.64 -10.22
CA GLU A 57 -6.86 -15.11 -9.39
C GLU A 57 -6.68 -13.59 -9.50
N THR A 58 -6.66 -13.06 -10.72
CA THR A 58 -6.56 -11.61 -10.95
C THR A 58 -7.70 -10.84 -10.28
N THR A 59 -8.93 -11.34 -10.42
CA THR A 59 -10.12 -10.73 -9.81
C THR A 59 -10.09 -10.82 -8.28
N ARG A 60 -9.62 -11.95 -7.73
CA ARG A 60 -9.43 -12.11 -6.28
C ARG A 60 -8.49 -11.08 -5.71
N ASN A 61 -7.36 -10.86 -6.37
CA ASN A 61 -6.36 -9.90 -5.95
C ASN A 61 -6.90 -8.46 -6.01
N ILE A 62 -7.64 -8.14 -7.07
CA ILE A 62 -8.33 -6.85 -7.19
C ILE A 62 -9.33 -6.65 -6.05
N PHE A 63 -10.17 -7.64 -5.75
CA PHE A 63 -11.15 -7.53 -4.67
C PHE A 63 -10.51 -7.43 -3.29
N ALA A 64 -9.40 -8.12 -3.05
CA ALA A 64 -8.64 -7.97 -1.81
C ALA A 64 -8.08 -6.55 -1.66
N LEU A 65 -7.55 -5.97 -2.74
CA LEU A 65 -7.07 -4.57 -2.74
C LEU A 65 -8.22 -3.56 -2.60
N LEU A 66 -9.38 -3.83 -3.18
CA LEU A 66 -10.57 -2.98 -3.01
C LEU A 66 -11.11 -3.03 -1.57
N ALA A 67 -11.12 -4.20 -0.94
CA ALA A 67 -11.48 -4.32 0.47
C ALA A 67 -10.48 -3.55 1.35
N PHE A 68 -9.20 -3.53 0.99
CA PHE A 68 -8.20 -2.67 1.64
C PHE A 68 -8.52 -1.18 1.43
N ALA A 69 -8.83 -0.78 0.21
CA ALA A 69 -9.19 0.60 -0.13
C ALA A 69 -10.48 1.07 0.57
N ALA A 70 -11.45 0.19 0.81
CA ALA A 70 -12.67 0.53 1.54
C ALA A 70 -12.40 1.11 2.93
N GLY A 71 -11.36 0.61 3.62
CA GLY A 71 -10.91 1.17 4.88
C GLY A 71 -10.44 2.62 4.78
N PHE A 72 -9.81 3.00 3.67
CA PHE A 72 -9.35 4.39 3.45
C PHE A 72 -10.51 5.35 3.14
N LEU A 73 -11.49 4.89 2.36
CA LEU A 73 -12.63 5.71 1.96
C LEU A 73 -13.47 6.18 3.15
N VAL A 74 -13.56 5.37 4.21
CA VAL A 74 -14.37 5.70 5.41
C VAL A 74 -13.63 6.50 6.47
N ARG A 75 -12.29 6.66 6.38
CA ARG A 75 -11.50 7.41 7.37
C ARG A 75 -11.98 8.84 7.62
N PRO A 76 -12.33 9.66 6.62
CA PRO A 76 -12.85 11.00 6.87
C PRO A 76 -14.14 11.02 7.68
N PHE A 77 -15.02 10.02 7.49
CA PHE A 77 -16.22 9.87 8.30
C PHE A 77 -15.89 9.50 9.76
N GLY A 78 -14.90 8.64 9.95
CA GLY A 78 -14.34 8.35 11.28
C GLY A 78 -13.77 9.59 11.96
N ALA A 79 -13.06 10.43 11.21
CA ALA A 79 -12.55 11.71 11.70
C ALA A 79 -13.67 12.64 12.18
N LEU A 80 -14.81 12.68 11.50
CA LEU A 80 -15.98 13.47 11.89
C LEU A 80 -16.59 12.91 13.20
N VAL A 81 -16.80 11.60 13.28
CA VAL A 81 -17.44 10.96 14.45
C VAL A 81 -16.53 11.05 15.66
N PHE A 82 -15.31 10.56 15.58
CA PHE A 82 -14.39 10.47 16.70
C PHE A 82 -13.72 11.81 17.03
N GLY A 83 -13.52 12.69 16.05
CA GLY A 83 -13.09 14.05 16.29
C GLY A 83 -14.09 14.80 17.19
N ARG A 84 -15.38 14.70 16.86
CA ARG A 84 -16.45 15.27 17.70
C ARG A 84 -16.46 14.67 19.10
N LEU A 85 -16.37 13.35 19.21
CA LEU A 85 -16.33 12.67 20.52
C LEU A 85 -15.12 13.13 21.36
N GLY A 86 -13.94 13.27 20.74
CA GLY A 86 -12.73 13.70 21.42
C GLY A 86 -12.80 15.13 21.96
N ASP A 87 -13.48 16.04 21.25
CA ASP A 87 -13.67 17.41 21.71
C ASP A 87 -14.82 17.55 22.75
N LEU A 88 -15.81 16.63 22.75
CA LEU A 88 -16.94 16.65 23.68
C LEU A 88 -16.65 15.85 24.97
N VAL A 89 -16.18 14.61 24.83
CA VAL A 89 -16.07 13.66 25.96
C VAL A 89 -14.66 13.64 26.54
N GLY A 90 -13.64 13.78 25.69
CA GLY A 90 -12.23 13.76 26.06
C GLY A 90 -11.40 12.86 25.15
N ARG A 91 -10.08 13.16 25.11
CA ARG A 91 -9.14 12.48 24.23
C ARG A 91 -8.95 11.01 24.62
N LYS A 92 -8.82 10.74 25.92
CA LYS A 92 -8.58 9.40 26.47
C LYS A 92 -9.69 8.41 26.13
N TYR A 93 -10.96 8.79 26.31
CA TYR A 93 -12.10 7.90 26.04
C TYR A 93 -12.26 7.59 24.56
N THR A 94 -12.08 8.60 23.71
CA THR A 94 -12.15 8.43 22.26
C THR A 94 -11.07 7.46 21.79
N PHE A 95 -9.86 7.61 22.27
CA PHE A 95 -8.76 6.68 22.05
C PHE A 95 -9.08 5.23 22.43
N LEU A 96 -9.70 5.03 23.59
CA LEU A 96 -10.04 3.69 24.06
C LEU A 96 -11.07 3.02 23.16
N VAL A 97 -12.08 3.77 22.71
CA VAL A 97 -13.13 3.26 21.82
C VAL A 97 -12.56 2.90 20.45
N THR A 98 -11.73 3.78 19.87
CA THR A 98 -11.16 3.54 18.53
C THR A 98 -10.29 2.29 18.51
N ILE A 99 -9.42 2.11 19.51
CA ILE A 99 -8.54 0.93 19.54
C ILE A 99 -9.30 -0.38 19.77
N LEU A 100 -10.37 -0.34 20.59
CA LEU A 100 -11.23 -1.51 20.79
C LEU A 100 -11.90 -1.93 19.46
N ILE A 101 -12.47 -0.97 18.73
CA ILE A 101 -13.11 -1.25 17.44
C ILE A 101 -12.08 -1.83 16.48
N MET A 102 -10.89 -1.23 16.37
CA MET A 102 -9.85 -1.65 15.45
C MET A 102 -9.32 -3.04 15.78
N GLY A 103 -8.87 -3.26 17.03
CA GLY A 103 -8.27 -4.53 17.41
C GLY A 103 -9.26 -5.70 17.38
N LEU A 104 -10.54 -5.47 17.79
CA LEU A 104 -11.58 -6.49 17.66
C LEU A 104 -11.89 -6.81 16.21
N SER A 105 -11.99 -5.79 15.35
CA SER A 105 -12.24 -6.03 13.90
C SER A 105 -11.08 -6.81 13.28
N THR A 106 -9.83 -6.53 13.63
CA THR A 106 -8.65 -7.25 13.15
C THR A 106 -8.67 -8.71 13.62
N PHE A 107 -8.91 -8.94 14.90
CA PHE A 107 -9.04 -10.30 15.45
C PHE A 107 -10.14 -11.11 14.73
N LEU A 108 -11.32 -10.49 14.50
CA LEU A 108 -12.43 -11.12 13.81
C LEU A 108 -12.09 -11.54 12.38
N VAL A 109 -11.24 -10.80 11.66
CA VAL A 109 -10.74 -11.24 10.34
C VAL A 109 -9.96 -12.56 10.46
N GLY A 110 -9.18 -12.74 11.53
CA GLY A 110 -8.42 -13.97 11.78
C GLY A 110 -9.27 -15.21 11.98
N ILE A 111 -10.44 -15.08 12.60
CA ILE A 111 -11.37 -16.20 12.86
C ILE A 111 -12.49 -16.32 11.82
N LEU A 112 -12.64 -15.35 10.91
CA LEU A 112 -13.70 -15.33 9.91
C LEU A 112 -13.61 -16.55 8.97
N PRO A 113 -14.70 -17.36 8.82
CA PRO A 113 -14.73 -18.46 7.86
C PRO A 113 -14.58 -17.94 6.42
N GLY A 114 -13.93 -18.74 5.56
CA GLY A 114 -13.75 -18.38 4.15
C GLY A 114 -15.03 -18.54 3.32
N ALA A 115 -14.98 -18.08 2.07
CA ALA A 115 -16.09 -18.16 1.14
C ALA A 115 -16.52 -19.60 0.83
N ALA A 116 -15.62 -20.58 0.95
CA ALA A 116 -15.94 -22.00 0.82
C ALA A 116 -16.92 -22.50 1.90
N SER A 117 -16.93 -21.87 3.09
CA SER A 117 -17.77 -22.27 4.22
C SER A 117 -19.09 -21.49 4.32
N ILE A 118 -19.04 -20.17 4.13
CA ILE A 118 -20.21 -19.28 4.33
C ILE A 118 -20.59 -18.47 3.08
N GLY A 119 -20.04 -18.83 1.92
CA GLY A 119 -20.39 -18.22 0.63
C GLY A 119 -20.10 -16.73 0.56
N ILE A 120 -21.03 -15.98 -0.06
CA ILE A 120 -20.93 -14.53 -0.25
C ILE A 120 -20.92 -13.72 1.06
N ALA A 121 -21.34 -14.30 2.17
CA ALA A 121 -21.30 -13.63 3.47
C ALA A 121 -19.85 -13.36 3.93
N ALA A 122 -18.90 -14.22 3.56
CA ALA A 122 -17.49 -14.05 3.92
C ALA A 122 -16.89 -12.73 3.41
N PRO A 123 -16.90 -12.41 2.11
CA PRO A 123 -16.39 -11.14 1.62
C PRO A 123 -17.18 -9.92 2.12
N ILE A 124 -18.50 -10.03 2.31
CA ILE A 124 -19.31 -8.94 2.85
C ILE A 124 -18.88 -8.60 4.28
N ILE A 125 -18.76 -9.60 5.15
CA ILE A 125 -18.32 -9.39 6.53
C ILE A 125 -16.90 -8.85 6.56
N LEU A 126 -16.00 -9.37 5.73
CA LEU A 126 -14.63 -8.87 5.61
C LEU A 126 -14.60 -7.37 5.28
N ILE A 127 -15.35 -6.93 4.26
CA ILE A 127 -15.44 -5.52 3.86
C ILE A 127 -16.00 -4.66 5.00
N LEU A 128 -17.04 -5.11 5.69
CA LEU A 128 -17.60 -4.39 6.84
C LEU A 128 -16.59 -4.26 7.98
N LEU A 129 -15.82 -5.32 8.30
CA LEU A 129 -14.75 -5.26 9.29
C LEU A 129 -13.65 -4.27 8.86
N ARG A 130 -13.30 -4.24 7.58
CA ARG A 130 -12.32 -3.26 7.04
C ARG A 130 -12.84 -1.83 7.12
N MET A 131 -14.12 -1.61 6.86
CA MET A 131 -14.75 -0.29 7.05
C MET A 131 -14.75 0.13 8.52
N LEU A 132 -15.02 -0.78 9.46
CA LEU A 132 -14.94 -0.49 10.89
C LEU A 132 -13.51 -0.14 11.33
N GLN A 133 -12.51 -0.85 10.83
CA GLN A 133 -11.09 -0.51 11.07
C GLN A 133 -10.75 0.87 10.53
N GLY A 134 -11.16 1.17 9.29
CA GLY A 134 -10.94 2.47 8.68
C GLY A 134 -11.62 3.60 9.42
N LEU A 135 -12.85 3.38 9.90
CA LEU A 135 -13.59 4.34 10.71
C LEU A 135 -12.84 4.64 12.03
N ALA A 136 -12.37 3.61 12.72
CA ALA A 136 -11.61 3.75 13.97
C ALA A 136 -10.31 4.53 13.76
N LEU A 137 -9.54 4.19 12.70
CA LEU A 137 -8.32 4.92 12.33
C LEU A 137 -8.57 6.42 12.05
N GLY A 138 -9.76 6.76 11.54
CA GLY A 138 -10.15 8.16 11.33
C GLY A 138 -10.19 9.00 12.61
N GLY A 139 -10.34 8.37 13.79
CA GLY A 139 -10.29 9.05 15.09
C GLY A 139 -8.92 9.05 15.73
N GLU A 140 -8.05 8.14 15.39
CA GLU A 140 -6.85 7.80 16.14
C GLU A 140 -5.77 8.87 16.06
N TYR A 141 -5.34 9.19 14.85
CA TYR A 141 -4.20 10.08 14.63
C TYR A 141 -4.38 11.47 15.26
N GLY A 142 -5.55 12.07 15.05
CA GLY A 142 -5.86 13.40 15.61
C GLY A 142 -5.77 13.41 17.14
N GLY A 143 -6.23 12.32 17.76
CA GLY A 143 -6.13 12.15 19.19
C GLY A 143 -4.70 12.01 19.70
N ALA A 144 -3.90 11.11 19.09
CA ALA A 144 -2.51 10.88 19.45
C ALA A 144 -1.67 12.15 19.30
N ALA A 145 -1.79 12.82 18.15
CA ALA A 145 -1.07 14.05 17.87
C ALA A 145 -1.43 15.18 18.84
N THR A 146 -2.73 15.38 19.08
CA THR A 146 -3.20 16.39 20.03
C THR A 146 -2.73 16.08 21.45
N TYR A 147 -2.89 14.81 21.89
CA TYR A 147 -2.52 14.38 23.23
C TYR A 147 -1.03 14.63 23.52
N VAL A 148 -0.14 14.20 22.63
CA VAL A 148 1.31 14.37 22.79
C VAL A 148 1.73 15.85 22.68
N ALA A 149 1.15 16.59 21.73
CA ALA A 149 1.50 18.00 21.56
C ALA A 149 1.04 18.88 22.74
N GLU A 150 -0.09 18.56 23.37
CA GLU A 150 -0.59 19.26 24.56
C GLU A 150 0.21 18.95 25.85
N HIS A 151 0.97 17.85 25.87
CA HIS A 151 1.93 17.54 26.94
C HIS A 151 3.35 18.01 26.63
N ALA A 152 3.63 18.40 25.39
CA ALA A 152 4.96 18.80 24.98
C ALA A 152 5.33 20.20 25.48
N PRO A 153 6.56 20.41 25.97
CA PRO A 153 7.06 21.74 26.32
C PRO A 153 7.02 22.68 25.11
N HIS A 154 6.82 23.98 25.38
CA HIS A 154 6.89 25.01 24.34
C HIS A 154 8.22 24.96 23.60
N GLY A 155 8.20 25.05 22.26
CA GLY A 155 9.41 25.01 21.42
C GLY A 155 10.00 23.60 21.17
N ARG A 156 9.35 22.53 21.68
CA ARG A 156 9.79 21.13 21.45
C ARG A 156 8.70 20.21 20.91
N ARG A 157 7.61 20.75 20.42
CA ARG A 157 6.48 19.96 19.94
C ARG A 157 6.83 19.10 18.74
N GLY A 158 7.64 19.61 17.81
CA GLY A 158 8.13 18.83 16.66
C GLY A 158 8.86 17.58 17.10
N TYR A 159 9.77 17.69 18.06
CA TYR A 159 10.48 16.55 18.62
C TYR A 159 9.55 15.55 19.29
N PHE A 160 8.61 16.02 20.14
CA PHE A 160 7.72 15.12 20.87
C PHE A 160 6.73 14.40 19.94
N THR A 161 6.13 15.11 19.01
CA THR A 161 5.16 14.53 18.07
C THR A 161 5.81 13.65 17.01
N SER A 162 7.09 13.86 16.68
CA SER A 162 7.81 13.00 15.72
C SER A 162 7.94 11.55 16.19
N TRP A 163 7.94 11.30 17.48
CA TRP A 163 7.93 9.93 18.02
C TRP A 163 6.64 9.17 17.65
N ILE A 164 5.49 9.86 17.54
CA ILE A 164 4.27 9.23 17.03
C ILE A 164 4.45 8.85 15.56
N GLN A 165 5.14 9.67 14.78
CA GLN A 165 5.32 9.40 13.36
C GLN A 165 6.19 8.16 13.10
N THR A 166 7.11 7.83 14.02
CA THR A 166 7.90 6.59 13.92
C THR A 166 7.02 5.33 14.05
N THR A 167 5.86 5.45 14.67
CA THR A 167 5.00 4.29 14.96
C THR A 167 4.44 3.62 13.72
N ALA A 168 4.20 4.38 12.65
CA ALA A 168 3.72 3.84 11.39
C ALA A 168 4.73 2.87 10.78
N THR A 169 6.00 3.27 10.70
CA THR A 169 7.07 2.41 10.17
C THR A 169 7.38 1.24 11.10
N LEU A 170 7.37 1.47 12.42
CA LEU A 170 7.57 0.41 13.41
C LEU A 170 6.43 -0.62 13.40
N GLY A 171 5.18 -0.18 13.17
CA GLY A 171 4.03 -1.06 13.03
C GLY A 171 4.14 -1.96 11.80
N LEU A 172 4.54 -1.41 10.64
CA LEU A 172 4.83 -2.21 9.45
C LEU A 172 5.95 -3.22 9.73
N PHE A 173 7.05 -2.76 10.33
CA PHE A 173 8.17 -3.63 10.66
C PHE A 173 7.76 -4.77 11.60
N LEU A 174 6.99 -4.48 12.64
CA LEU A 174 6.46 -5.49 13.56
C LEU A 174 5.56 -6.49 12.84
N SER A 175 4.70 -6.03 11.92
CA SER A 175 3.82 -6.92 11.14
C SER A 175 4.63 -7.89 10.27
N LEU A 176 5.68 -7.40 9.62
CA LEU A 176 6.58 -8.23 8.81
C LEU A 176 7.33 -9.26 9.67
N ILE A 177 7.84 -8.88 10.85
CA ILE A 177 8.51 -9.82 11.77
C ILE A 177 7.56 -10.94 12.18
N VAL A 178 6.33 -10.62 12.56
CA VAL A 178 5.35 -11.63 13.00
C VAL A 178 4.97 -12.53 11.82
N ILE A 179 4.69 -11.97 10.63
CA ILE A 179 4.36 -12.74 9.43
C ILE A 179 5.50 -13.70 9.08
N LEU A 180 6.72 -13.19 8.97
CA LEU A 180 7.91 -14.02 8.65
C LEU A 180 8.19 -15.06 9.73
N GLY A 181 8.07 -14.69 11.02
CA GLY A 181 8.25 -15.61 12.13
C GLY A 181 7.28 -16.79 12.08
N VAL A 182 6.00 -16.53 11.81
CA VAL A 182 4.99 -17.58 11.65
C VAL A 182 5.26 -18.41 10.39
N GLN A 183 5.67 -17.78 9.29
CA GLN A 183 5.99 -18.47 8.05
C GLN A 183 7.21 -19.38 8.18
N PHE A 184 8.25 -18.96 8.89
CA PHE A 184 9.41 -19.80 9.18
C PHE A 184 9.06 -20.96 10.11
N ALA A 185 8.20 -20.74 11.11
CA ALA A 185 7.81 -21.78 12.06
C ALA A 185 6.94 -22.87 11.46
N LEU A 186 6.01 -22.50 10.56
CA LEU A 186 5.04 -23.43 9.97
C LEU A 186 5.44 -23.97 8.60
N GLY A 187 6.34 -23.29 7.90
CA GLY A 187 6.63 -23.54 6.49
C GLY A 187 5.60 -22.89 5.55
N LYS A 188 5.98 -22.77 4.27
CA LYS A 188 5.19 -22.02 3.27
C LYS A 188 3.80 -22.61 3.02
N GLU A 189 3.68 -23.93 2.98
CA GLU A 189 2.42 -24.64 2.68
C GLU A 189 1.40 -24.48 3.81
N ALA A 190 1.79 -24.78 5.05
CA ALA A 190 0.91 -24.64 6.21
C ALA A 190 0.55 -23.16 6.46
N PHE A 191 1.51 -22.24 6.22
CA PHE A 191 1.23 -20.81 6.28
C PHE A 191 0.16 -20.39 5.27
N ALA A 192 0.28 -20.82 4.01
CA ALA A 192 -0.69 -20.50 2.96
C ALA A 192 -2.09 -21.11 3.25
N ALA A 193 -2.13 -22.32 3.80
CA ALA A 193 -3.40 -23.02 4.08
C ALA A 193 -4.18 -22.37 5.23
N TRP A 194 -3.51 -22.04 6.36
CA TRP A 194 -4.18 -21.52 7.55
C TRP A 194 -3.33 -20.57 8.40
N GLY A 195 -1.99 -20.71 8.38
CA GLY A 195 -1.07 -20.01 9.28
C GLY A 195 -1.09 -18.49 9.11
N TRP A 196 -1.50 -17.96 7.95
CA TRP A 196 -1.67 -16.53 7.70
C TRP A 196 -2.71 -15.87 8.64
N ARG A 197 -3.56 -16.66 9.31
CA ARG A 197 -4.53 -16.17 10.30
C ARG A 197 -3.89 -15.82 11.64
N ILE A 198 -2.77 -16.48 12.00
CA ILE A 198 -2.10 -16.30 13.28
C ILE A 198 -1.69 -14.84 13.52
N PRO A 199 -1.08 -14.11 12.58
CA PRO A 199 -0.79 -12.68 12.77
C PRO A 199 -2.03 -11.85 13.14
N PHE A 200 -3.22 -12.15 12.58
CA PHE A 200 -4.47 -11.49 12.97
C PHE A 200 -4.91 -11.88 14.39
N LEU A 201 -4.70 -13.12 14.81
CA LEU A 201 -5.04 -13.57 16.17
C LEU A 201 -4.10 -12.96 17.22
N VAL A 202 -2.83 -12.71 16.90
CA VAL A 202 -1.87 -12.02 17.76
C VAL A 202 -2.34 -10.60 18.09
N SER A 203 -3.13 -9.97 17.23
CA SER A 203 -3.65 -8.62 17.47
C SER A 203 -4.48 -8.51 18.77
N VAL A 204 -5.12 -9.58 19.24
CA VAL A 204 -5.86 -9.57 20.51
C VAL A 204 -4.93 -9.36 21.71
N VAL A 205 -3.72 -9.92 21.67
CA VAL A 205 -2.72 -9.71 22.72
C VAL A 205 -2.22 -8.27 22.71
N LEU A 206 -1.92 -7.76 21.50
CA LEU A 206 -1.49 -6.37 21.31
C LEU A 206 -2.59 -5.38 21.74
N LEU A 207 -3.86 -5.69 21.41
CA LEU A 207 -5.02 -4.94 21.88
C LEU A 207 -5.11 -4.91 23.41
N GLY A 208 -4.97 -6.06 24.08
CA GLY A 208 -4.98 -6.15 25.53
C GLY A 208 -3.91 -5.26 26.18
N VAL A 209 -2.68 -5.30 25.66
CA VAL A 209 -1.57 -4.46 26.11
C VAL A 209 -1.87 -2.97 25.89
N SER A 210 -2.39 -2.61 24.70
CA SER A 210 -2.71 -1.22 24.36
C SER A 210 -3.84 -0.66 25.24
N VAL A 211 -4.90 -1.43 25.47
CA VAL A 211 -6.00 -1.06 26.36
C VAL A 211 -5.49 -0.85 27.80
N TRP A 212 -4.66 -1.79 28.29
CA TRP A 212 -4.08 -1.68 29.64
C TRP A 212 -3.23 -0.41 29.81
N ILE A 213 -2.41 -0.07 28.81
CA ILE A 213 -1.61 1.16 28.81
C ILE A 213 -2.53 2.38 28.88
N ARG A 214 -3.55 2.44 28.02
CA ARG A 214 -4.45 3.61 27.91
C ARG A 214 -5.35 3.81 29.13
N LEU A 215 -5.75 2.74 29.80
CA LEU A 215 -6.47 2.85 31.06
C LEU A 215 -5.66 3.56 32.14
N LYS A 216 -4.32 3.41 32.12
CA LYS A 216 -3.40 4.08 33.05
C LYS A 216 -3.04 5.52 32.66
N MET A 217 -3.36 5.97 31.47
CA MET A 217 -3.10 7.34 31.02
C MET A 217 -4.08 8.33 31.67
N ASN A 218 -3.61 9.54 31.91
CA ASN A 218 -4.45 10.66 32.37
C ASN A 218 -5.05 11.39 31.15
N GLU A 219 -6.16 12.09 31.35
CA GLU A 219 -6.69 13.01 30.34
C GLU A 219 -5.76 14.21 30.15
N SER A 220 -5.73 14.80 28.95
CA SER A 220 -4.82 15.89 28.59
C SER A 220 -4.99 17.11 29.53
N PRO A 221 -3.87 17.74 29.94
CA PRO A 221 -3.92 18.92 30.81
C PRO A 221 -4.73 20.09 30.21
N ALA A 222 -4.55 20.33 28.91
CA ALA A 222 -5.27 21.37 28.16
C ALA A 222 -6.78 21.12 28.17
N PHE A 223 -7.21 19.86 27.93
CA PHE A 223 -8.62 19.50 27.95
C PHE A 223 -9.22 19.62 29.36
N LYS A 224 -8.50 19.18 30.41
CA LYS A 224 -8.94 19.33 31.82
C LYS A 224 -9.14 20.79 32.19
N LYS A 225 -8.19 21.66 31.83
CA LYS A 225 -8.27 23.10 32.08
C LYS A 225 -9.47 23.72 31.35
N MET A 226 -9.60 23.45 30.04
CA MET A 226 -10.71 23.95 29.24
C MET A 226 -12.08 23.51 29.80
N LYS A 227 -12.20 22.25 30.23
CA LYS A 227 -13.42 21.70 30.85
C LYS A 227 -13.74 22.38 32.20
N ALA A 228 -12.71 22.60 33.01
CA ALA A 228 -12.87 23.29 34.30
C ALA A 228 -13.30 24.76 34.13
N GLU A 229 -12.83 25.43 33.06
CA GLU A 229 -13.21 26.81 32.73
C GLU A 229 -14.54 26.91 31.97
N GLY A 230 -15.22 25.80 31.69
CA GLY A 230 -16.49 25.78 30.93
C GLY A 230 -16.39 26.20 29.48
N LYS A 231 -15.17 26.20 28.89
CA LYS A 231 -14.89 26.66 27.50
C LYS A 231 -14.97 25.58 26.46
N THR A 232 -15.48 24.39 26.75
CA THR A 232 -15.66 23.30 25.79
C THR A 232 -16.70 23.68 24.73
N SER A 233 -16.42 23.29 23.47
CA SER A 233 -17.39 23.50 22.39
C SER A 233 -18.61 22.59 22.56
N LYS A 234 -19.83 23.13 22.39
CA LYS A 234 -21.07 22.35 22.36
C LYS A 234 -21.35 21.72 20.98
N ALA A 235 -20.74 22.24 19.93
CA ALA A 235 -20.92 21.80 18.56
C ALA A 235 -19.61 21.88 17.77
N PRO A 236 -18.58 21.03 18.10
CA PRO A 236 -17.23 21.16 17.54
C PRO A 236 -17.16 21.17 16.02
N LEU A 237 -17.93 20.32 15.34
CA LEU A 237 -17.96 20.25 13.87
C LEU A 237 -18.54 21.53 13.24
N LYS A 238 -19.64 22.05 13.80
CA LYS A 238 -20.22 23.30 13.31
C LYS A 238 -19.28 24.47 13.53
N GLU A 239 -18.57 24.48 14.63
CA GLU A 239 -17.59 25.51 14.95
C GLU A 239 -16.33 25.38 14.06
N ALA A 240 -15.84 24.14 13.86
CA ALA A 240 -14.65 23.89 13.03
C ALA A 240 -14.89 24.20 11.54
N PHE A 241 -16.06 23.87 10.99
CA PHE A 241 -16.31 23.93 9.54
C PHE A 241 -17.46 24.83 9.14
N GLY A 242 -18.32 25.24 10.06
CA GLY A 242 -19.47 26.12 9.80
C GLY A 242 -19.13 27.60 9.74
N THR A 243 -17.94 28.03 10.14
CA THR A 243 -17.46 29.41 10.05
C THR A 243 -16.32 29.49 9.05
N TRP A 244 -16.34 30.49 8.14
CA TRP A 244 -15.29 30.67 7.15
C TRP A 244 -13.89 30.82 7.77
N LYS A 245 -13.80 31.47 8.92
CA LYS A 245 -12.54 31.65 9.67
C LYS A 245 -11.85 30.31 9.94
N ASN A 246 -12.58 29.32 10.45
CA ASN A 246 -12.03 28.01 10.82
C ASN A 246 -11.99 27.05 9.62
N ALA A 247 -13.01 27.08 8.75
CA ALA A 247 -13.05 26.28 7.52
C ALA A 247 -11.84 26.56 6.61
N LYS A 248 -11.44 27.83 6.48
CA LYS A 248 -10.25 28.23 5.74
C LYS A 248 -8.98 27.57 6.28
N ILE A 249 -8.86 27.42 7.61
CA ILE A 249 -7.71 26.71 8.23
C ILE A 249 -7.72 25.24 7.81
N GLY A 250 -8.89 24.59 7.83
CA GLY A 250 -9.05 23.21 7.38
C GLY A 250 -8.67 23.00 5.90
N ILE A 251 -9.11 23.93 5.04
CA ILE A 251 -8.76 23.93 3.61
C ILE A 251 -7.24 24.10 3.41
N LEU A 252 -6.62 25.02 4.12
CA LEU A 252 -5.18 25.23 4.07
C LEU A 252 -4.40 24.03 4.64
N ALA A 253 -4.88 23.42 5.72
CA ALA A 253 -4.30 22.21 6.26
C ALA A 253 -4.36 21.04 5.25
N LEU A 254 -5.48 20.90 4.51
CA LEU A 254 -5.64 19.89 3.48
C LEU A 254 -4.72 20.15 2.29
N PHE A 255 -4.94 21.25 1.57
CA PHE A 255 -4.27 21.49 0.30
C PHE A 255 -2.86 22.07 0.44
N GLY A 256 -2.54 22.76 1.53
CA GLY A 256 -1.22 23.34 1.78
C GLY A 256 -0.27 22.45 2.59
N ALA A 257 -0.73 21.31 3.11
CA ALA A 257 0.09 20.42 3.92
C ALA A 257 -0.22 18.93 3.71
N THR A 258 -1.42 18.45 4.11
CA THR A 258 -1.67 17.02 4.28
C THR A 258 -1.86 16.26 2.98
N MET A 259 -2.37 16.87 1.92
CA MET A 259 -2.52 16.24 0.61
C MET A 259 -1.15 15.84 0.03
N GLY A 260 -0.19 16.77 -0.01
CA GLY A 260 1.16 16.48 -0.51
C GLY A 260 1.93 15.56 0.42
N GLN A 261 1.80 15.76 1.75
CA GLN A 261 2.38 14.83 2.73
C GLN A 261 1.90 13.40 2.47
N ALA A 262 0.61 13.21 2.24
CA ALA A 262 0.02 11.90 2.04
C ALA A 262 0.54 11.21 0.78
N VAL A 263 0.55 11.90 -0.36
CA VAL A 263 1.05 11.29 -1.60
C VAL A 263 2.54 10.96 -1.54
N VAL A 264 3.36 11.77 -0.85
CA VAL A 264 4.78 11.44 -0.63
C VAL A 264 4.93 10.22 0.28
N TRP A 265 4.13 10.13 1.35
CA TRP A 265 4.16 9.01 2.28
C TRP A 265 3.78 7.68 1.61
N TYR A 266 2.66 7.66 0.87
CA TYR A 266 2.22 6.46 0.16
C TYR A 266 3.13 6.09 -1.01
N CYS A 267 3.71 7.06 -1.70
CA CYS A 267 4.67 6.81 -2.77
C CYS A 267 5.96 6.20 -2.26
N GLY A 268 6.54 6.76 -1.18
CA GLY A 268 7.83 6.33 -0.66
C GLY A 268 7.81 5.00 0.10
N GLN A 269 6.66 4.53 0.54
CA GLN A 269 6.54 3.25 1.28
C GLN A 269 5.74 2.21 0.50
N PHE A 270 4.46 2.46 0.22
CA PHE A 270 3.59 1.47 -0.40
C PHE A 270 3.82 1.33 -1.91
N TYR A 271 3.80 2.45 -2.63
CA TYR A 271 3.97 2.38 -4.07
C TYR A 271 5.36 1.86 -4.45
N ALA A 272 6.40 2.25 -3.72
CA ALA A 272 7.75 1.73 -3.92
C ALA A 272 7.83 0.19 -3.72
N LEU A 273 7.17 -0.35 -2.69
CA LEU A 273 7.07 -1.80 -2.48
C LEU A 273 6.31 -2.48 -3.63
N PHE A 274 5.14 -1.95 -4.01
CA PHE A 274 4.37 -2.50 -5.11
C PHE A 274 5.11 -2.38 -6.45
N PHE A 275 5.86 -1.32 -6.66
CA PHE A 275 6.69 -1.15 -7.84
C PHE A 275 7.77 -2.22 -7.91
N LEU A 276 8.47 -2.49 -6.81
CA LEU A 276 9.43 -3.59 -6.75
C LEU A 276 8.81 -4.95 -7.07
N GLN A 277 7.68 -5.28 -6.46
CA GLN A 277 7.07 -6.61 -6.60
C GLN A 277 6.31 -6.77 -7.91
N ASN A 278 5.48 -5.80 -8.29
CA ASN A 278 4.56 -5.97 -9.42
C ASN A 278 5.12 -5.45 -10.74
N ILE A 279 5.96 -4.43 -10.71
CA ILE A 279 6.58 -3.86 -11.92
C ILE A 279 7.97 -4.47 -12.13
N LEU A 280 8.85 -4.40 -11.15
CA LEU A 280 10.23 -4.89 -11.30
C LEU A 280 10.35 -6.39 -11.08
N LYS A 281 9.28 -7.07 -10.67
CA LYS A 281 9.21 -8.54 -10.51
C LYS A 281 10.23 -9.11 -9.52
N VAL A 282 10.66 -8.30 -8.57
CA VAL A 282 11.47 -8.77 -7.43
C VAL A 282 10.60 -9.67 -6.57
N ASP A 283 11.14 -10.80 -6.13
CA ASP A 283 10.40 -11.70 -5.26
C ASP A 283 9.93 -11.01 -3.98
N GLY A 284 8.74 -11.41 -3.50
CA GLY A 284 8.08 -10.72 -2.39
C GLY A 284 8.89 -10.73 -1.10
N GLN A 285 9.67 -11.78 -0.84
CA GLN A 285 10.49 -11.87 0.37
C GLN A 285 11.66 -10.87 0.31
N SER A 286 12.40 -10.84 -0.79
CA SER A 286 13.50 -9.90 -1.01
C SER A 286 13.03 -8.46 -0.98
N ALA A 287 11.92 -8.14 -1.68
CA ALA A 287 11.35 -6.79 -1.68
C ALA A 287 10.95 -6.33 -0.26
N ASN A 288 10.29 -7.19 0.51
CA ASN A 288 9.91 -6.88 1.89
C ASN A 288 11.13 -6.66 2.80
N ILE A 289 12.19 -7.46 2.65
CA ILE A 289 13.43 -7.30 3.43
C ILE A 289 14.11 -5.97 3.07
N MET A 290 14.22 -5.62 1.78
CA MET A 290 14.80 -4.35 1.35
C MET A 290 14.04 -3.15 1.92
N VAL A 291 12.71 -3.18 1.87
CA VAL A 291 11.86 -2.14 2.44
C VAL A 291 12.01 -2.10 3.96
N ALA A 292 12.03 -3.24 4.65
CA ALA A 292 12.22 -3.29 6.11
C ALA A 292 13.55 -2.67 6.54
N ILE A 293 14.64 -2.95 5.83
CA ILE A 293 15.96 -2.36 6.11
C ILE A 293 15.92 -0.84 5.86
N SER A 294 15.33 -0.39 4.76
CA SER A 294 15.22 1.04 4.45
C SER A 294 14.38 1.79 5.48
N LEU A 295 13.31 1.18 5.97
CA LEU A 295 12.47 1.73 7.04
C LEU A 295 13.22 1.79 8.37
N LEU A 296 14.00 0.76 8.70
CA LEU A 296 14.80 0.75 9.93
C LEU A 296 15.80 1.91 9.95
N ILE A 297 16.51 2.13 8.84
CA ILE A 297 17.43 3.26 8.68
C ILE A 297 16.66 4.58 8.69
N GLY A 298 15.59 4.66 7.91
CA GLY A 298 14.80 5.88 7.71
C GLY A 298 14.05 6.35 8.95
N THR A 299 13.63 5.45 9.85
CA THR A 299 12.83 5.79 11.03
C THR A 299 13.52 6.84 11.93
N SER A 300 14.85 6.79 12.04
CA SER A 300 15.62 7.78 12.81
C SER A 300 15.43 9.20 12.33
N PHE A 301 15.22 9.41 11.04
CA PHE A 301 15.05 10.72 10.44
C PHE A 301 13.73 11.41 10.79
N PHE A 302 12.70 10.68 11.23
CA PHE A 302 11.49 11.32 11.79
C PHE A 302 11.84 12.20 12.98
N VAL A 303 12.65 11.67 13.90
CA VAL A 303 13.07 12.40 15.10
C VAL A 303 14.03 13.54 14.74
N ILE A 304 14.94 13.31 13.79
CA ILE A 304 15.89 14.34 13.30
C ILE A 304 15.12 15.52 12.70
N PHE A 305 14.17 15.27 11.79
CA PHE A 305 13.38 16.34 11.18
C PHE A 305 12.36 16.94 12.14
N GLY A 306 11.86 16.17 13.11
CA GLY A 306 11.07 16.70 14.21
C GLY A 306 11.84 17.73 15.03
N LEU A 307 13.06 17.38 15.47
CA LEU A 307 13.98 18.29 16.16
C LEU A 307 14.35 19.51 15.32
N LEU A 308 14.69 19.27 14.05
CA LEU A 308 15.06 20.34 13.14
C LEU A 308 13.88 21.31 12.93
N SER A 309 12.65 20.79 12.87
CA SER A 309 11.47 21.62 12.73
C SER A 309 11.21 22.55 13.92
N ASP A 310 11.64 22.18 15.12
CA ASP A 310 11.57 23.06 16.30
C ASP A 310 12.55 24.24 16.18
N LYS A 311 13.63 24.10 15.39
CA LYS A 311 14.65 25.14 15.20
C LYS A 311 14.33 26.05 14.03
N ILE A 312 14.13 25.48 12.83
CA ILE A 312 14.02 26.24 11.57
C ILE A 312 12.58 26.44 11.10
N GLY A 313 11.61 25.77 11.72
CA GLY A 313 10.19 25.83 11.37
C GLY A 313 9.65 24.55 10.75
N ARG A 314 8.32 24.42 10.78
CA ARG A 314 7.58 23.26 10.25
C ARG A 314 7.51 23.32 8.73
N LYS A 315 7.10 24.49 8.25
CA LYS A 315 6.87 24.76 6.83
C LYS A 315 8.11 24.53 5.96
N PRO A 316 9.31 25.05 6.26
CA PRO A 316 10.48 24.89 5.40
C PRO A 316 10.85 23.42 5.15
N ILE A 317 10.75 22.57 6.18
CA ILE A 317 11.11 21.14 6.06
C ILE A 317 10.10 20.40 5.21
N ILE A 318 8.79 20.61 5.45
CA ILE A 318 7.72 19.99 4.66
C ILE A 318 7.85 20.40 3.19
N MET A 319 8.00 21.69 2.92
CA MET A 319 8.10 22.19 1.54
C MET A 319 9.37 21.68 0.83
N ALA A 320 10.49 21.56 1.54
CA ALA A 320 11.72 20.96 0.99
C ALA A 320 11.52 19.48 0.65
N GLY A 321 10.85 18.71 1.51
CA GLY A 321 10.52 17.31 1.23
C GLY A 321 9.63 17.14 0.00
N LEU A 322 8.60 17.99 -0.16
CA LEU A 322 7.74 18.00 -1.34
C LEU A 322 8.52 18.33 -2.61
N LEU A 323 9.37 19.35 -2.56
CA LEU A 323 10.18 19.78 -3.70
C LEU A 323 11.14 18.68 -4.14
N LEU A 324 11.87 18.06 -3.19
CA LEU A 324 12.78 16.96 -3.48
C LEU A 324 12.06 15.78 -4.11
N ALA A 325 10.90 15.39 -3.56
CA ALA A 325 10.09 14.32 -4.11
C ALA A 325 9.68 14.60 -5.57
N MET A 326 9.18 15.80 -5.85
CA MET A 326 8.79 16.21 -7.21
C MET A 326 9.94 16.13 -8.21
N LEU A 327 11.10 16.60 -7.82
CA LEU A 327 12.26 16.71 -8.72
C LEU A 327 12.92 15.34 -8.97
N THR A 328 12.84 14.43 -8.01
CA THR A 328 13.67 13.21 -8.02
C THR A 328 12.91 11.90 -8.16
N TYR A 329 11.58 11.87 -8.11
CA TYR A 329 10.83 10.62 -8.25
C TYR A 329 11.13 9.89 -9.56
N PHE A 330 11.09 10.56 -10.71
CA PHE A 330 11.44 9.92 -11.98
C PHE A 330 12.86 9.35 -12.01
N PRO A 331 13.92 10.11 -11.69
CA PRO A 331 15.28 9.55 -11.69
C PRO A 331 15.47 8.44 -10.64
N LEU A 332 14.85 8.54 -9.45
CA LEU A 332 14.97 7.51 -8.41
C LEU A 332 14.28 6.20 -8.82
N PHE A 333 13.06 6.25 -9.38
CA PHE A 333 12.38 5.04 -9.82
C PHE A 333 13.04 4.41 -11.06
N LYS A 334 13.60 5.22 -11.96
CA LYS A 334 14.45 4.71 -13.05
C LYS A 334 15.71 4.04 -12.51
N ALA A 335 16.41 4.66 -11.56
CA ALA A 335 17.57 4.06 -10.92
C ALA A 335 17.20 2.77 -10.17
N MET A 336 16.01 2.74 -9.52
CA MET A 336 15.50 1.52 -8.87
C MET A 336 15.29 0.39 -9.88
N THR A 337 14.81 0.67 -11.10
CA THR A 337 14.68 -0.35 -12.14
C THR A 337 16.04 -0.96 -12.48
N TRP A 338 17.07 -0.13 -12.68
CA TRP A 338 18.43 -0.59 -12.97
C TRP A 338 19.09 -1.36 -11.82
N THR A 339 18.76 -1.03 -10.58
CA THR A 339 19.36 -1.72 -9.42
C THR A 339 18.61 -3.00 -9.04
N ALA A 340 17.28 -3.04 -9.23
CA ALA A 340 16.45 -4.16 -8.80
C ALA A 340 16.19 -5.20 -9.90
N ASN A 341 16.17 -4.79 -11.17
CA ASN A 341 16.04 -5.70 -12.32
C ASN A 341 16.76 -5.11 -13.55
N PRO A 342 18.09 -5.21 -13.61
CA PRO A 342 18.87 -4.63 -14.71
C PRO A 342 18.51 -5.22 -16.08
N ALA A 343 18.21 -6.51 -16.16
CA ALA A 343 17.79 -7.15 -17.41
C ALA A 343 16.48 -6.58 -17.95
N LEU A 344 15.50 -6.32 -17.07
CA LEU A 344 14.27 -5.63 -17.46
C LEU A 344 14.54 -4.20 -17.90
N ALA A 345 15.42 -3.48 -17.18
CA ALA A 345 15.78 -2.10 -17.52
C ALA A 345 16.42 -2.01 -18.91
N GLU A 346 17.32 -2.94 -19.24
CA GLU A 346 17.96 -3.03 -20.54
C GLU A 346 16.97 -3.37 -21.66
N ALA A 347 16.12 -4.37 -21.44
CA ALA A 347 15.09 -4.75 -22.41
C ALA A 347 14.13 -3.58 -22.70
N GLN A 348 13.68 -2.85 -21.68
CA GLN A 348 12.82 -1.67 -21.83
C GLN A 348 13.51 -0.50 -22.55
N ALA A 349 14.82 -0.38 -22.41
CA ALA A 349 15.60 0.66 -23.08
C ALA A 349 15.80 0.36 -24.58
N THR A 350 15.82 -0.92 -24.96
CA THR A 350 16.12 -1.38 -26.32
C THR A 350 14.87 -1.66 -27.15
N VAL A 351 13.82 -2.23 -26.55
CA VAL A 351 12.62 -2.67 -27.25
C VAL A 351 11.36 -2.16 -26.58
N ARG A 352 10.58 -1.40 -27.34
CA ARG A 352 9.25 -0.94 -26.96
C ARG A 352 8.20 -1.63 -27.84
N ALA A 353 7.13 -2.13 -27.25
CA ALA A 353 6.05 -2.76 -28.00
C ALA A 353 5.17 -1.70 -28.70
N THR A 354 4.60 -2.06 -29.84
CA THR A 354 3.59 -1.25 -30.54
C THR A 354 2.29 -2.03 -30.62
N VAL A 355 1.21 -1.48 -30.09
CA VAL A 355 -0.14 -2.04 -30.18
C VAL A 355 -0.90 -1.30 -31.29
N THR A 356 -1.11 -1.95 -32.41
CA THR A 356 -1.96 -1.42 -33.47
C THR A 356 -3.38 -1.87 -33.23
N ALA A 357 -4.31 -0.95 -32.99
CA ALA A 357 -5.67 -1.27 -32.60
C ALA A 357 -6.66 -0.20 -33.06
N ASP A 358 -7.94 -0.58 -33.20
CA ASP A 358 -9.02 0.40 -33.29
C ASP A 358 -9.07 1.23 -31.99
N PRO A 359 -8.95 2.57 -32.04
CA PRO A 359 -9.00 3.40 -30.83
C PRO A 359 -10.29 3.23 -30.02
N ALA A 360 -11.39 2.83 -30.64
CA ALA A 360 -12.66 2.59 -29.95
C ALA A 360 -12.64 1.35 -29.05
N ASP A 361 -11.73 0.40 -29.33
CA ASP A 361 -11.56 -0.85 -28.58
C ASP A 361 -10.60 -0.72 -27.39
N CYS A 362 -9.90 0.41 -27.27
CA CYS A 362 -8.92 0.65 -26.19
C CYS A 362 -9.56 1.43 -25.05
N THR A 363 -9.92 0.75 -23.97
CA THR A 363 -10.58 1.38 -22.81
C THR A 363 -9.56 1.78 -21.75
N PHE A 364 -9.92 2.78 -20.93
CA PHE A 364 -9.12 3.14 -19.77
C PHE A 364 -9.23 2.06 -18.69
N GLN A 365 -8.15 1.34 -18.43
CA GLN A 365 -8.11 0.15 -17.58
C GLN A 365 -8.18 0.47 -16.06
N PHE A 366 -8.97 1.46 -15.68
CA PHE A 366 -9.26 1.74 -14.29
C PHE A 366 -10.55 1.04 -13.87
N ASN A 367 -10.41 0.02 -13.03
CA ASN A 367 -11.53 -0.79 -12.58
C ASN A 367 -11.54 -0.93 -11.04
N PRO A 368 -11.83 0.16 -10.31
CA PRO A 368 -11.81 0.16 -8.85
C PRO A 368 -12.89 -0.74 -8.23
N THR A 369 -13.96 -1.04 -8.97
CA THR A 369 -15.07 -1.89 -8.50
C THR A 369 -14.94 -3.36 -8.91
N GLY A 370 -13.97 -3.70 -9.77
CA GLY A 370 -13.80 -5.06 -10.31
C GLY A 370 -14.90 -5.51 -11.28
N THR A 371 -15.81 -4.61 -11.66
CA THR A 371 -16.98 -4.92 -12.50
C THR A 371 -16.76 -4.70 -13.99
N ALA A 372 -15.79 -3.86 -14.36
CA ALA A 372 -15.45 -3.63 -15.76
C ALA A 372 -14.83 -4.90 -16.38
N LYS A 373 -15.34 -5.27 -17.54
CA LYS A 373 -14.82 -6.40 -18.32
C LYS A 373 -13.96 -5.85 -19.45
N PHE A 374 -12.69 -6.13 -19.39
CA PHE A 374 -11.71 -5.79 -20.42
C PHE A 374 -11.65 -6.95 -21.42
N THR A 375 -12.52 -6.93 -22.43
CA THR A 375 -12.76 -8.05 -23.32
C THR A 375 -12.30 -7.81 -24.75
N THR A 376 -12.07 -6.54 -25.12
CA THR A 376 -11.65 -6.18 -26.48
C THR A 376 -10.22 -6.63 -26.74
N SER A 377 -9.88 -6.78 -28.01
CA SER A 377 -8.55 -7.20 -28.42
C SER A 377 -7.44 -6.21 -27.99
N CYS A 378 -7.73 -4.91 -27.98
CA CYS A 378 -6.83 -3.88 -27.48
C CYS A 378 -6.62 -4.01 -25.97
N ASP A 379 -7.70 -4.18 -25.20
CA ASP A 379 -7.62 -4.31 -23.75
C ASP A 379 -6.88 -5.57 -23.32
N VAL A 380 -7.07 -6.69 -24.00
CA VAL A 380 -6.33 -7.94 -23.76
C VAL A 380 -4.84 -7.73 -23.98
N ALA A 381 -4.46 -7.11 -25.10
CA ALA A 381 -3.06 -6.83 -25.43
C ALA A 381 -2.41 -5.88 -24.42
N THR A 382 -3.05 -4.74 -24.12
CA THR A 382 -2.51 -3.72 -23.21
C THR A 382 -2.47 -4.22 -21.76
N ALA A 383 -3.47 -5.00 -21.32
CA ALA A 383 -3.46 -5.63 -19.99
C ALA A 383 -2.30 -6.63 -19.85
N PHE A 384 -2.02 -7.42 -20.90
CA PHE A 384 -0.90 -8.35 -20.89
C PHE A 384 0.45 -7.60 -20.80
N LEU A 385 0.67 -6.60 -21.63
CA LEU A 385 1.89 -5.80 -21.64
C LEU A 385 2.11 -5.09 -20.30
N THR A 386 1.06 -4.47 -19.76
CA THR A 386 1.10 -3.80 -18.45
C THR A 386 1.47 -4.78 -17.33
N ARG A 387 0.81 -5.95 -17.29
CA ARG A 387 1.08 -6.99 -16.28
C ARG A 387 2.52 -7.47 -16.32
N ASN A 388 3.13 -7.49 -17.50
CA ASN A 388 4.52 -7.90 -17.70
C ASN A 388 5.50 -6.73 -17.75
N SER A 389 5.06 -5.53 -17.40
CA SER A 389 5.92 -4.33 -17.32
C SER A 389 6.62 -3.98 -18.64
N VAL A 390 5.99 -4.31 -19.75
CA VAL A 390 6.47 -4.02 -21.10
C VAL A 390 5.94 -2.66 -21.53
N PRO A 391 6.79 -1.67 -21.81
CA PRO A 391 6.34 -0.37 -22.32
C PRO A 391 5.81 -0.49 -23.75
N TYR A 392 4.72 0.22 -24.03
CA TYR A 392 4.08 0.17 -25.34
C TYR A 392 3.53 1.51 -25.79
N ASP A 393 3.37 1.66 -27.09
CA ASP A 393 2.65 2.74 -27.74
C ASP A 393 1.42 2.19 -28.45
N ILE A 394 0.30 2.92 -28.41
CA ILE A 394 -0.91 2.57 -29.15
C ILE A 394 -0.93 3.37 -30.45
N VAL A 395 -1.02 2.67 -31.56
CA VAL A 395 -1.15 3.24 -32.90
C VAL A 395 -2.53 2.90 -33.45
N SER A 396 -3.20 3.89 -34.04
CA SER A 396 -4.51 3.68 -34.65
C SER A 396 -4.44 2.68 -35.79
N GLY A 397 -5.21 1.62 -35.68
CA GLY A 397 -5.43 0.58 -36.67
C GLY A 397 -6.79 0.75 -37.38
N PRO A 398 -7.08 -0.13 -38.36
CA PRO A 398 -8.36 -0.13 -39.05
C PRO A 398 -9.52 -0.47 -38.11
N ALA A 399 -10.63 0.24 -38.24
CA ALA A 399 -11.83 0.01 -37.46
C ALA A 399 -12.35 -1.45 -37.60
N GLY A 400 -12.72 -2.04 -36.46
CA GLY A 400 -13.29 -3.38 -36.37
C GLY A 400 -12.30 -4.53 -36.62
N GLN A 401 -10.99 -4.25 -36.74
CA GLN A 401 -9.98 -5.31 -36.80
C GLN A 401 -9.38 -5.58 -35.40
N PRO A 402 -9.13 -6.87 -35.05
CA PRO A 402 -8.45 -7.20 -33.81
C PRO A 402 -7.09 -6.52 -33.68
N ALA A 403 -6.73 -6.12 -32.49
CA ALA A 403 -5.45 -5.52 -32.21
C ALA A 403 -4.29 -6.49 -32.50
N ALA A 404 -3.13 -5.94 -32.88
CA ALA A 404 -1.90 -6.69 -33.07
C ALA A 404 -0.76 -6.04 -32.27
N VAL A 405 0.07 -6.84 -31.62
CA VAL A 405 1.22 -6.39 -30.84
C VAL A 405 2.50 -6.66 -31.62
N LYS A 406 3.25 -5.62 -31.93
CA LYS A 406 4.57 -5.73 -32.55
C LYS A 406 5.65 -5.57 -31.47
N ILE A 407 6.59 -6.53 -31.41
CA ILE A 407 7.75 -6.55 -30.51
C ILE A 407 8.97 -6.91 -31.35
N GLY A 408 9.90 -5.98 -31.52
CA GLY A 408 10.98 -6.16 -32.50
C GLY A 408 10.41 -6.41 -33.90
N ASP A 409 10.79 -7.53 -34.52
CA ASP A 409 10.28 -7.96 -35.84
C ASP A 409 9.03 -8.85 -35.76
N ALA A 410 8.70 -9.36 -34.57
CA ALA A 410 7.55 -10.24 -34.39
C ALA A 410 6.24 -9.44 -34.26
N THR A 411 5.19 -9.93 -34.92
CA THR A 411 3.82 -9.39 -34.81
C THR A 411 2.88 -10.48 -34.30
N VAL A 412 2.24 -10.26 -33.18
CA VAL A 412 1.35 -11.22 -32.52
C VAL A 412 -0.08 -10.67 -32.53
N PRO A 413 -1.03 -11.35 -33.20
CA PRO A 413 -2.43 -10.92 -33.20
C PRO A 413 -3.07 -11.14 -31.80
N SER A 414 -3.78 -10.13 -31.30
CA SER A 414 -4.62 -10.25 -30.11
C SER A 414 -6.03 -10.74 -30.48
N TYR A 415 -6.89 -10.89 -29.50
CA TYR A 415 -8.22 -11.43 -29.68
C TYR A 415 -9.25 -10.73 -28.79
N ASP A 416 -10.49 -10.68 -29.25
CA ASP A 416 -11.63 -10.29 -28.42
C ASP A 416 -12.19 -11.54 -27.72
N THR A 417 -12.31 -11.47 -26.39
CA THR A 417 -12.73 -12.62 -25.57
C THR A 417 -14.21 -12.99 -25.77
N VAL A 418 -15.05 -12.00 -26.09
CA VAL A 418 -16.49 -12.22 -26.33
C VAL A 418 -16.71 -12.76 -27.73
N ALA A 419 -16.10 -12.13 -28.74
CA ALA A 419 -16.20 -12.57 -30.13
C ALA A 419 -15.57 -13.96 -30.36
N ALA A 420 -14.57 -14.34 -29.56
CA ALA A 420 -13.95 -15.65 -29.63
C ALA A 420 -14.86 -16.80 -29.18
N GLY A 421 -15.84 -16.53 -28.30
CA GLY A 421 -16.80 -17.53 -27.84
C GLY A 421 -16.13 -18.81 -27.30
N ALA A 422 -16.45 -19.97 -27.86
CA ALA A 422 -15.87 -21.27 -27.46
C ALA A 422 -14.35 -21.35 -27.70
N ASP A 423 -13.82 -20.62 -28.65
CA ASP A 423 -12.39 -20.61 -29.00
C ASP A 423 -11.56 -19.67 -28.13
N ALA A 424 -12.17 -18.94 -27.19
CA ALA A 424 -11.48 -17.93 -26.37
C ALA A 424 -10.27 -18.51 -25.63
N LYS A 425 -10.37 -19.73 -25.09
CA LYS A 425 -9.27 -20.40 -24.38
C LYS A 425 -8.09 -20.74 -25.33
N ALA A 426 -8.40 -21.23 -26.53
CA ALA A 426 -7.38 -21.56 -27.53
C ALA A 426 -6.67 -20.29 -28.03
N LYS A 427 -7.41 -19.22 -28.32
CA LYS A 427 -6.87 -17.93 -28.74
C LYS A 427 -6.04 -17.27 -27.64
N ALA A 428 -6.49 -17.36 -26.37
CA ALA A 428 -5.72 -16.89 -25.22
C ALA A 428 -4.35 -17.60 -25.14
N SER A 429 -4.34 -18.92 -25.24
CA SER A 429 -3.11 -19.72 -25.18
C SER A 429 -2.18 -19.39 -26.36
N ALA A 430 -2.71 -19.25 -27.56
CA ALA A 430 -1.93 -18.89 -28.74
C ALA A 430 -1.32 -17.48 -28.61
N PHE A 431 -2.11 -16.51 -28.15
CA PHE A 431 -1.65 -15.14 -27.89
C PHE A 431 -0.55 -15.11 -26.83
N GLU A 432 -0.79 -15.75 -25.66
CA GLU A 432 0.21 -15.78 -24.57
C GLU A 432 1.51 -16.47 -25.00
N LYS A 433 1.43 -17.58 -25.75
CA LYS A 433 2.61 -18.26 -26.28
C LYS A 433 3.39 -17.35 -27.23
N GLY A 434 2.70 -16.77 -28.21
CA GLY A 434 3.32 -15.91 -29.23
C GLY A 434 3.97 -14.67 -28.65
N ILE A 435 3.28 -13.97 -27.74
CA ILE A 435 3.80 -12.74 -27.14
C ILE A 435 4.96 -13.01 -26.18
N ASN A 436 4.91 -14.12 -25.41
CA ASN A 436 6.02 -14.49 -24.54
C ASN A 436 7.27 -14.88 -25.31
N MET A 437 7.14 -15.58 -26.44
CA MET A 437 8.27 -15.87 -27.31
C MET A 437 8.88 -14.58 -27.89
N ALA A 438 8.05 -13.67 -28.40
CA ALA A 438 8.51 -12.40 -28.94
C ALA A 438 9.22 -11.54 -27.88
N LEU A 439 8.75 -11.53 -26.64
CA LEU A 439 9.39 -10.83 -25.53
C LEU A 439 10.71 -11.49 -25.11
N HIS A 440 10.76 -12.82 -25.06
CA HIS A 440 11.98 -13.56 -24.74
C HIS A 440 13.07 -13.27 -25.80
N ASP A 441 12.71 -13.33 -27.08
CA ASP A 441 13.64 -13.07 -28.19
C ASP A 441 14.09 -11.59 -28.21
N ALA A 442 13.27 -10.69 -27.68
CA ALA A 442 13.60 -9.28 -27.48
C ALA A 442 14.43 -8.99 -26.21
N GLY A 443 14.85 -10.04 -25.47
CA GLY A 443 15.73 -9.93 -24.31
C GLY A 443 15.03 -9.61 -22.98
N TYR A 444 13.70 -9.68 -22.91
CA TYR A 444 13.00 -9.54 -21.64
C TYR A 444 13.30 -10.70 -20.69
N PRO A 445 13.45 -10.49 -19.38
CA PRO A 445 13.85 -11.51 -18.41
C PRO A 445 12.68 -12.46 -18.07
N LEU A 446 12.28 -13.24 -19.08
CA LEU A 446 11.25 -14.26 -18.98
C LEU A 446 11.89 -15.60 -18.62
N GLN A 447 11.39 -16.21 -17.56
CA GLN A 447 11.76 -17.55 -17.15
C GLN A 447 10.56 -18.49 -17.27
N ARG A 448 10.80 -19.70 -17.71
CA ARG A 448 9.80 -20.78 -17.66
C ARG A 448 10.00 -21.59 -16.40
N GLY A 449 8.94 -21.69 -15.62
CA GLY A 449 8.92 -22.58 -14.45
C GLY A 449 8.89 -24.06 -14.86
N ALA A 450 8.98 -24.96 -13.88
CA ALA A 450 8.73 -26.38 -14.13
C ALA A 450 7.22 -26.63 -14.31
N ALA A 451 6.88 -27.50 -15.25
CA ALA A 451 5.51 -28.00 -15.40
C ALA A 451 5.35 -29.34 -14.67
N LYS A 452 4.23 -29.51 -13.97
CA LYS A 452 3.78 -30.82 -13.50
C LYS A 452 2.88 -31.43 -14.57
N VAL A 453 3.30 -32.53 -15.18
CA VAL A 453 2.61 -33.15 -16.29
C VAL A 453 2.18 -34.57 -15.89
N PRO A 454 0.86 -34.87 -15.78
CA PRO A 454 0.38 -36.22 -15.59
C PRO A 454 0.79 -37.13 -16.75
N ASP A 455 1.06 -38.41 -16.48
CA ASP A 455 1.49 -39.36 -17.51
C ASP A 455 0.52 -39.44 -18.70
N SER A 456 -0.79 -39.38 -18.41
CA SER A 456 -1.82 -39.38 -19.46
C SER A 456 -1.78 -38.19 -20.40
N LYS A 457 -1.13 -37.08 -20.02
CA LYS A 457 -1.00 -35.86 -20.82
C LYS A 457 0.41 -35.63 -21.36
N LEU A 458 1.37 -36.50 -21.02
CA LEU A 458 2.79 -36.26 -21.33
C LEU A 458 3.07 -36.20 -22.83
N ASP A 459 2.56 -37.13 -23.62
CA ASP A 459 2.78 -37.16 -25.06
C ASP A 459 2.19 -35.92 -25.76
N GLY A 460 0.98 -35.55 -25.39
CA GLY A 460 0.35 -34.32 -25.87
C GLY A 460 1.10 -33.06 -25.44
N PHE A 461 1.65 -33.04 -24.21
CA PHE A 461 2.46 -31.93 -23.73
C PHE A 461 3.76 -31.77 -24.51
N VAL A 462 4.47 -32.88 -24.78
CA VAL A 462 5.71 -32.85 -25.56
C VAL A 462 5.42 -32.39 -27.01
N ALA A 463 4.38 -32.92 -27.63
CA ALA A 463 3.97 -32.50 -28.96
C ALA A 463 3.58 -31.01 -29.05
N ALA A 464 2.99 -30.46 -28.00
CA ALA A 464 2.60 -29.05 -27.91
C ALA A 464 3.78 -28.09 -27.62
N ASN A 465 4.92 -28.62 -27.15
CA ASN A 465 6.12 -27.84 -26.78
C ASN A 465 7.39 -28.37 -27.48
N PRO A 466 7.46 -28.34 -28.85
CA PRO A 466 8.60 -28.86 -29.60
C PRO A 466 9.90 -28.12 -29.29
N GLU A 467 9.81 -26.86 -28.85
CA GLU A 467 10.96 -26.04 -28.47
C GLU A 467 11.72 -26.58 -27.27
N LEU A 468 11.12 -27.43 -26.45
CA LEU A 468 11.78 -28.07 -25.30
C LEU A 468 12.65 -29.25 -25.71
N SER A 469 12.56 -29.71 -26.96
CA SER A 469 13.32 -30.86 -27.48
C SER A 469 13.27 -32.09 -26.56
N LEU A 470 12.10 -32.37 -25.99
CA LEU A 470 11.88 -33.46 -25.03
C LEU A 470 11.52 -34.75 -25.79
N ASP A 471 12.02 -35.87 -25.26
CA ASP A 471 11.55 -37.20 -25.62
C ASP A 471 10.68 -37.76 -24.50
N PRO A 472 9.41 -38.15 -24.77
CA PRO A 472 8.52 -38.71 -23.75
C PRO A 472 9.10 -39.90 -23.03
N ALA A 473 9.88 -40.76 -23.68
CA ALA A 473 10.49 -41.91 -23.06
C ALA A 473 11.56 -41.51 -22.05
N THR A 474 12.35 -40.50 -22.37
CA THR A 474 13.36 -39.93 -21.45
C THR A 474 12.70 -39.28 -20.22
N VAL A 475 11.59 -38.55 -20.40
CA VAL A 475 10.85 -37.96 -19.29
C VAL A 475 10.26 -39.05 -18.39
N ARG A 476 9.68 -40.13 -18.98
CA ARG A 476 9.15 -41.26 -18.20
C ARG A 476 10.22 -42.04 -17.44
N ALA A 477 11.46 -41.98 -17.86
CA ALA A 477 12.59 -42.58 -17.14
C ALA A 477 13.01 -41.79 -15.89
N SER A 478 12.56 -40.53 -15.75
CA SER A 478 12.77 -39.73 -14.53
C SER A 478 11.89 -40.22 -13.38
N ALA A 479 12.27 -39.91 -12.12
CA ALA A 479 11.48 -40.29 -10.97
C ALA A 479 10.21 -39.41 -10.86
N PRO A 480 9.00 -39.95 -11.08
CA PRO A 480 7.77 -39.18 -10.96
C PRO A 480 7.31 -39.05 -9.49
N ALA A 481 6.56 -38.00 -9.21
CA ALA A 481 5.71 -37.97 -8.04
C ALA A 481 4.41 -38.76 -8.33
N THR A 482 3.93 -39.56 -7.41
CA THR A 482 2.62 -40.20 -7.54
C THR A 482 1.57 -39.32 -6.85
N MET A 483 0.54 -38.94 -7.59
CA MET A 483 -0.57 -38.12 -7.06
C MET A 483 -1.89 -38.89 -7.19
N THR A 484 -2.74 -38.77 -6.17
CA THR A 484 -4.10 -39.33 -6.18
C THR A 484 -5.02 -38.53 -7.10
N ALA A 485 -6.18 -39.10 -7.46
CA ALA A 485 -7.18 -38.40 -8.28
C ALA A 485 -7.58 -37.06 -7.69
N ASP A 486 -7.84 -37.00 -6.38
CA ASP A 486 -8.23 -35.77 -5.70
C ASP A 486 -7.13 -34.71 -5.72
N GLU A 487 -5.87 -35.11 -5.53
CA GLU A 487 -4.71 -34.22 -5.63
C GLU A 487 -4.50 -33.70 -7.06
N LEU A 488 -4.73 -34.52 -8.07
CA LEU A 488 -4.64 -34.13 -9.48
C LEU A 488 -5.72 -33.09 -9.85
N VAL A 489 -6.95 -33.28 -9.37
CA VAL A 489 -8.05 -32.32 -9.57
C VAL A 489 -7.81 -31.04 -8.77
N ALA A 490 -7.40 -31.15 -7.51
CA ALA A 490 -7.07 -30.00 -6.67
C ALA A 490 -5.93 -29.18 -7.25
N ALA A 491 -4.91 -29.83 -7.82
CA ALA A 491 -3.80 -29.18 -8.53
C ALA A 491 -4.17 -28.70 -9.95
N LYS A 492 -5.42 -28.93 -10.41
CA LYS A 492 -5.92 -28.59 -11.76
C LYS A 492 -5.10 -29.23 -12.89
N LEU A 493 -4.48 -30.35 -12.62
CA LEU A 493 -3.74 -31.13 -13.62
C LEU A 493 -4.68 -32.00 -14.46
N LEU A 494 -5.79 -32.45 -13.86
CA LEU A 494 -6.89 -33.14 -14.51
C LEU A 494 -8.22 -32.45 -14.17
N THR A 495 -9.21 -32.57 -15.03
CA THR A 495 -10.61 -32.29 -14.71
C THR A 495 -11.20 -33.42 -13.86
N ALA A 496 -12.33 -33.19 -13.19
CA ALA A 496 -13.00 -34.24 -12.44
C ALA A 496 -13.44 -35.44 -13.35
N GLU A 497 -13.79 -35.17 -14.61
CA GLU A 497 -14.12 -36.19 -15.61
C GLU A 497 -12.89 -37.01 -16.01
N GLU A 498 -11.74 -36.36 -16.25
CA GLU A 498 -10.46 -37.02 -16.59
C GLU A 498 -9.89 -37.83 -15.41
N ALA A 499 -10.22 -37.45 -14.18
CA ALA A 499 -9.81 -38.15 -12.98
C ALA A 499 -10.76 -39.31 -12.60
N ALA A 500 -11.94 -39.42 -13.27
CA ALA A 500 -12.91 -40.48 -13.00
C ALA A 500 -12.29 -41.86 -13.32
N GLY A 501 -12.25 -42.73 -12.32
CA GLY A 501 -11.67 -44.08 -12.42
C GLY A 501 -10.15 -44.13 -12.20
N VAL A 502 -9.48 -43.00 -11.96
CA VAL A 502 -8.06 -42.94 -11.59
C VAL A 502 -7.92 -43.04 -10.08
N THR A 503 -7.14 -44.00 -9.58
CA THR A 503 -6.82 -44.09 -8.14
C THR A 503 -5.60 -43.20 -7.81
N SER A 504 -4.56 -43.33 -8.61
CA SER A 504 -3.34 -42.50 -8.59
C SER A 504 -2.64 -42.56 -9.92
N MET A 505 -1.83 -41.55 -10.24
CA MET A 505 -1.10 -41.44 -11.50
C MET A 505 0.29 -40.84 -11.29
N PRO A 506 1.31 -41.28 -12.05
CA PRO A 506 2.61 -40.62 -12.13
C PRO A 506 2.47 -39.19 -12.66
N VAL A 507 3.15 -38.24 -12.04
CA VAL A 507 3.26 -36.84 -12.45
C VAL A 507 4.73 -36.48 -12.60
N TYR A 508 5.10 -36.12 -13.78
CA TYR A 508 6.48 -35.75 -14.11
C TYR A 508 6.69 -34.24 -13.92
N THR A 509 7.85 -33.88 -13.38
CA THR A 509 8.26 -32.48 -13.30
C THR A 509 9.17 -32.16 -14.48
N VAL A 510 8.64 -31.42 -15.45
CA VAL A 510 9.37 -31.02 -16.65
C VAL A 510 9.98 -29.64 -16.41
N ALA A 511 11.30 -29.57 -16.32
CA ALA A 511 12.02 -28.31 -16.20
C ALA A 511 11.74 -27.42 -17.43
N ASN A 512 11.52 -26.13 -17.20
CA ASN A 512 11.16 -25.16 -18.24
C ASN A 512 9.89 -25.50 -19.04
N GLY A 513 9.07 -26.42 -18.53
CA GLY A 513 7.81 -26.81 -19.17
C GLY A 513 6.61 -25.94 -18.81
N GLY A 514 6.74 -25.09 -17.81
CA GLY A 514 5.67 -24.24 -17.30
C GLY A 514 5.41 -23.00 -18.14
N THR A 515 4.54 -22.15 -17.64
CA THR A 515 4.27 -20.84 -18.23
C THR A 515 5.45 -19.91 -18.06
N TYR A 516 5.63 -19.01 -19.04
CA TYR A 516 6.58 -17.91 -18.90
C TYR A 516 6.13 -16.94 -17.81
N SER A 517 7.08 -16.49 -17.01
CA SER A 517 6.88 -15.42 -16.04
C SER A 517 8.05 -14.44 -16.08
N MET A 518 7.74 -13.16 -16.01
CA MET A 518 8.73 -12.12 -15.84
C MET A 518 9.28 -12.18 -14.42
N VAL A 519 10.59 -12.27 -14.24
CA VAL A 519 11.23 -12.44 -12.93
C VAL A 519 12.51 -11.61 -12.88
N ALA A 520 12.75 -10.95 -11.74
CA ALA A 520 14.08 -10.40 -11.46
C ALA A 520 15.03 -11.52 -11.06
N ASP A 521 16.19 -11.59 -11.70
CA ASP A 521 17.23 -12.55 -11.33
C ASP A 521 17.83 -12.14 -9.95
N PRO A 522 17.69 -12.96 -8.91
CA PRO A 522 18.19 -12.62 -7.58
C PRO A 522 19.69 -12.35 -7.52
N GLN A 523 20.46 -12.91 -8.47
CA GLN A 523 21.91 -12.73 -8.54
C GLN A 523 22.30 -11.37 -9.14
N GLN A 524 21.43 -10.77 -9.93
CA GLN A 524 21.65 -9.48 -10.57
C GLN A 524 21.10 -8.30 -9.75
N VAL A 525 20.29 -8.56 -8.73
CA VAL A 525 19.74 -7.53 -7.86
C VAL A 525 20.85 -6.83 -7.07
N ASN A 526 21.04 -5.54 -7.30
CA ASN A 526 21.92 -4.71 -6.48
C ASN A 526 21.18 -4.29 -5.19
N TRP A 527 21.30 -5.10 -4.15
CA TRP A 527 20.65 -4.87 -2.85
C TRP A 527 21.02 -3.53 -2.24
N ILE A 528 22.30 -3.18 -2.23
CA ILE A 528 22.79 -1.93 -1.61
C ILE A 528 22.21 -0.73 -2.35
N GLY A 529 22.28 -0.73 -3.68
CA GLY A 529 21.73 0.35 -4.50
C GLY A 529 20.21 0.51 -4.32
N THR A 530 19.47 -0.60 -4.33
CA THR A 530 18.00 -0.58 -4.15
C THR A 530 17.62 -0.10 -2.74
N ILE A 531 18.28 -0.61 -1.68
CA ILE A 531 18.04 -0.15 -0.30
C ILE A 531 18.38 1.33 -0.14
N ALA A 532 19.47 1.81 -0.75
CA ALA A 532 19.84 3.24 -0.69
C ALA A 532 18.75 4.12 -1.33
N ILE A 533 18.23 3.75 -2.49
CA ILE A 533 17.15 4.48 -3.16
C ILE A 533 15.87 4.46 -2.31
N LEU A 534 15.48 3.30 -1.79
CA LEU A 534 14.34 3.19 -0.87
C LEU A 534 14.52 4.06 0.37
N THR A 535 15.74 4.09 0.93
CA THR A 535 16.06 4.93 2.10
C THR A 535 15.90 6.42 1.78
N VAL A 536 16.33 6.87 0.59
CA VAL A 536 16.13 8.26 0.14
C VAL A 536 14.63 8.59 0.04
N LEU A 537 13.82 7.68 -0.53
CA LEU A 537 12.36 7.84 -0.58
C LEU A 537 11.76 7.94 0.83
N VAL A 538 12.21 7.11 1.78
CA VAL A 538 11.78 7.18 3.19
C VAL A 538 12.23 8.49 3.84
N ILE A 539 13.42 9.02 3.53
CA ILE A 539 13.86 10.34 4.04
C ILE A 539 12.88 11.43 3.59
N TYR A 540 12.42 11.43 2.34
CA TYR A 540 11.40 12.40 1.91
C TYR A 540 10.10 12.25 2.69
N VAL A 541 9.68 11.01 2.96
CA VAL A 541 8.53 10.73 3.85
C VAL A 541 8.76 11.38 5.21
N THR A 542 9.94 11.21 5.81
CA THR A 542 10.23 11.75 7.15
C THR A 542 10.28 13.28 7.17
N MET A 543 10.70 13.93 6.09
CA MET A 543 10.68 15.38 5.95
C MET A 543 9.25 15.93 5.95
N VAL A 544 8.33 15.31 5.21
CA VAL A 544 6.95 15.80 5.12
C VAL A 544 6.10 15.36 6.29
N TYR A 545 6.38 14.18 6.89
CA TYR A 545 5.54 13.59 7.92
C TYR A 545 6.03 13.87 9.35
N GLY A 546 7.34 14.04 9.57
CA GLY A 546 7.91 14.33 10.90
C GLY A 546 7.30 15.58 11.56
N PRO A 547 7.29 16.74 10.88
CA PRO A 547 6.75 17.99 11.43
C PRO A 547 5.22 18.12 11.36
N ILE A 548 4.50 17.27 10.60
CA ILE A 548 3.09 17.51 10.24
C ILE A 548 2.15 17.52 11.46
N ALA A 549 2.39 16.66 12.44
CA ALA A 549 1.56 16.58 13.63
C ALA A 549 1.63 17.88 14.46
N ALA A 550 2.84 18.41 14.67
CA ALA A 550 3.04 19.68 15.33
C ALA A 550 2.37 20.83 14.55
N LEU A 551 2.59 20.89 13.22
CA LEU A 551 1.96 21.89 12.35
C LEU A 551 0.43 21.90 12.50
N LEU A 552 -0.21 20.73 12.39
CA LEU A 552 -1.66 20.62 12.44
C LEU A 552 -2.22 21.02 13.82
N VAL A 553 -1.59 20.59 14.91
CA VAL A 553 -2.02 20.97 16.26
C VAL A 553 -1.88 22.48 16.48
N GLU A 554 -0.83 23.09 15.96
CA GLU A 554 -0.54 24.52 16.07
C GLU A 554 -1.44 25.40 15.17
N LEU A 555 -2.11 24.81 14.17
CA LEU A 555 -3.05 25.55 13.30
C LEU A 555 -4.44 25.78 13.94
N PHE A 556 -4.93 24.85 14.75
CA PHE A 556 -6.31 24.86 15.24
C PHE A 556 -6.44 25.27 16.73
N PRO A 557 -7.48 26.05 17.09
CA PRO A 557 -7.81 26.35 18.48
C PRO A 557 -8.08 25.09 19.31
N THR A 558 -7.76 25.12 20.61
CA THR A 558 -7.82 23.94 21.52
C THR A 558 -9.19 23.30 21.55
N ARG A 559 -10.27 24.09 21.55
CA ARG A 559 -11.65 23.61 21.71
C ARG A 559 -12.23 22.86 20.51
N ILE A 560 -11.63 23.03 19.34
CA ILE A 560 -12.03 22.36 18.08
C ILE A 560 -10.86 21.65 17.41
N ARG A 561 -9.74 21.52 18.08
CA ARG A 561 -8.47 21.03 17.51
C ARG A 561 -8.59 19.62 16.98
N TYR A 562 -9.19 18.73 17.74
CA TYR A 562 -9.33 17.34 17.35
C TYR A 562 -10.22 17.21 16.11
N SER A 563 -11.41 17.82 16.13
CA SER A 563 -12.30 17.82 14.95
C SER A 563 -11.67 18.52 13.74
N GLY A 564 -11.05 19.69 13.98
CA GLY A 564 -10.53 20.55 12.93
C GLY A 564 -9.35 19.93 12.18
N MET A 565 -8.39 19.31 12.88
CA MET A 565 -7.21 18.72 12.25
C MET A 565 -7.44 17.32 11.68
N SER A 566 -8.35 16.53 12.27
CA SER A 566 -8.55 15.14 11.86
C SER A 566 -9.14 15.03 10.46
N LEU A 567 -10.13 15.85 10.11
CA LEU A 567 -10.77 15.77 8.80
C LEU A 567 -9.82 16.06 7.64
N PRO A 568 -9.09 17.20 7.59
CA PRO A 568 -8.11 17.45 6.53
C PRO A 568 -7.04 16.36 6.44
N TYR A 569 -6.55 15.89 7.58
CA TYR A 569 -5.55 14.82 7.63
C TYR A 569 -6.08 13.53 6.99
N HIS A 570 -7.29 13.10 7.32
CA HIS A 570 -7.83 11.85 6.80
C HIS A 570 -8.38 11.95 5.40
N ILE A 571 -8.81 13.12 4.92
CA ILE A 571 -9.05 13.34 3.48
C ILE A 571 -7.73 13.22 2.72
N GLY A 572 -6.67 13.88 3.18
CA GLY A 572 -5.34 13.79 2.57
C GLY A 572 -4.84 12.35 2.49
N ASN A 573 -4.73 11.68 3.64
CA ASN A 573 -4.17 10.32 3.72
C ASN A 573 -5.13 9.24 3.21
N GLY A 574 -6.46 9.40 3.38
CA GLY A 574 -7.44 8.41 2.94
C GLY A 574 -7.69 8.45 1.44
N TRP A 575 -7.98 9.63 0.91
CA TRP A 575 -8.38 9.76 -0.49
C TRP A 575 -7.20 9.99 -1.41
N PHE A 576 -6.38 11.03 -1.18
CA PHE A 576 -5.25 11.31 -2.06
C PHE A 576 -4.12 10.29 -1.91
N GLY A 577 -3.75 9.94 -0.68
CA GLY A 577 -2.72 8.95 -0.41
C GLY A 577 -3.19 7.51 -0.66
N GLY A 578 -4.33 7.11 -0.10
CA GLY A 578 -4.82 5.72 -0.14
C GLY A 578 -5.20 5.24 -1.55
N LEU A 579 -5.64 6.14 -2.43
CA LEU A 579 -5.93 5.81 -3.83
C LEU A 579 -4.70 5.86 -4.74
N LEU A 580 -3.56 6.39 -4.26
CA LEU A 580 -2.35 6.57 -5.07
C LEU A 580 -1.89 5.30 -5.79
N PRO A 581 -1.73 4.14 -5.14
CA PRO A 581 -1.25 2.95 -5.84
C PRO A 581 -2.16 2.56 -7.00
N ALA A 582 -3.47 2.53 -6.78
CA ALA A 582 -4.45 2.16 -7.82
C ALA A 582 -4.45 3.16 -8.99
N MET A 583 -4.42 4.45 -8.69
CA MET A 583 -4.40 5.50 -9.71
C MET A 583 -3.08 5.49 -10.50
N ALA A 584 -1.95 5.34 -9.82
CA ALA A 584 -0.64 5.30 -10.48
C ALA A 584 -0.52 4.10 -11.42
N PHE A 585 -0.97 2.92 -11.00
CA PHE A 585 -1.00 1.75 -11.90
C PHE A 585 -1.94 1.94 -13.09
N ALA A 586 -3.14 2.48 -12.87
CA ALA A 586 -4.08 2.75 -13.96
C ALA A 586 -3.53 3.78 -14.97
N MET A 587 -2.87 4.83 -14.48
CA MET A 587 -2.23 5.83 -15.33
C MET A 587 -1.07 5.24 -16.15
N SER A 588 -0.23 4.38 -15.52
CA SER A 588 0.85 3.68 -16.21
C SER A 588 0.30 2.73 -17.28
N ALA A 589 -0.76 1.98 -16.97
CA ALA A 589 -1.42 1.10 -17.92
C ALA A 589 -2.00 1.85 -19.12
N ALA A 590 -2.68 2.98 -18.88
CA ALA A 590 -3.29 3.77 -19.93
C ALA A 590 -2.28 4.40 -20.91
N LYS A 591 -1.04 4.63 -20.46
CA LYS A 591 0.01 5.27 -21.27
C LYS A 591 1.09 4.30 -21.75
N GLY A 592 1.06 3.04 -21.32
CA GLY A 592 2.09 2.07 -21.69
C GLY A 592 3.50 2.46 -21.19
N ASP A 593 3.58 3.21 -20.11
CA ASP A 593 4.83 3.64 -19.49
C ASP A 593 4.76 3.36 -17.98
N ILE A 594 5.64 2.50 -17.49
CA ILE A 594 5.68 2.08 -16.09
C ILE A 594 5.92 3.23 -15.11
N TYR A 595 6.50 4.32 -15.55
CA TYR A 595 6.78 5.50 -14.72
C TYR A 595 5.68 6.56 -14.79
N TYR A 596 4.74 6.47 -15.74
CA TYR A 596 3.74 7.53 -15.95
C TYR A 596 2.86 7.76 -14.71
N GLY A 597 2.63 6.74 -13.91
CA GLY A 597 1.90 6.83 -12.66
C GLY A 597 2.53 7.75 -11.60
N LEU A 598 3.83 8.04 -11.70
CA LEU A 598 4.51 8.98 -10.80
C LEU A 598 4.03 10.43 -10.98
N TRP A 599 3.35 10.75 -12.09
CA TRP A 599 2.71 12.06 -12.23
C TRP A 599 1.65 12.31 -11.16
N TYR A 600 0.98 11.26 -10.67
CA TYR A 600 -0.01 11.42 -9.61
C TYR A 600 0.60 12.05 -8.34
N PRO A 601 1.59 11.45 -7.66
CA PRO A 601 2.20 12.08 -6.49
C PRO A 601 2.90 13.40 -6.81
N ILE A 602 3.50 13.57 -7.98
CA ILE A 602 4.19 14.80 -8.38
C ILE A 602 3.21 15.97 -8.49
N ILE A 603 2.06 15.78 -9.15
CA ILE A 603 1.06 16.83 -9.34
C ILE A 603 0.50 17.27 -7.97
N PHE A 604 0.07 16.33 -7.12
CA PHE A 604 -0.50 16.68 -5.82
C PHE A 604 0.53 17.25 -4.84
N ALA A 605 1.77 16.76 -4.86
CA ALA A 605 2.87 17.37 -4.12
C ALA A 605 3.15 18.80 -4.61
N GLY A 606 3.10 19.04 -5.92
CA GLY A 606 3.27 20.36 -6.54
C GLY A 606 2.18 21.36 -6.15
N ILE A 607 0.94 20.94 -6.21
CA ILE A 607 -0.20 21.76 -5.76
C ILE A 607 -0.01 22.14 -4.27
N THR A 608 0.34 21.16 -3.44
CA THR A 608 0.57 21.39 -2.01
C THR A 608 1.77 22.32 -1.77
N LEU A 609 2.85 22.14 -2.53
CA LEU A 609 4.02 23.01 -2.44
C LEU A 609 3.67 24.46 -2.74
N VAL A 610 2.96 24.72 -3.83
CA VAL A 610 2.57 26.08 -4.22
C VAL A 610 1.64 26.71 -3.17
N ILE A 611 0.57 26.00 -2.78
CA ILE A 611 -0.39 26.51 -1.78
C ILE A 611 0.31 26.68 -0.42
N GLY A 612 1.16 25.72 -0.02
CA GLY A 612 1.90 25.77 1.22
C GLY A 612 2.88 26.95 1.28
N LEU A 613 3.62 27.19 0.21
CA LEU A 613 4.56 28.33 0.14
C LEU A 613 3.82 29.66 0.22
N LEU A 614 2.71 29.81 -0.47
CA LEU A 614 2.00 31.09 -0.58
C LEU A 614 1.12 31.40 0.63
N PHE A 615 0.43 30.41 1.18
CA PHE A 615 -0.67 30.65 2.12
C PHE A 615 -0.51 30.00 3.49
N LEU A 616 0.30 28.92 3.62
CA LEU A 616 0.46 28.23 4.91
C LEU A 616 1.38 29.08 5.82
N PRO A 617 0.94 29.47 7.01
CA PRO A 617 1.79 30.20 7.95
C PRO A 617 2.82 29.27 8.59
N GLU A 618 3.96 29.81 9.00
CA GLU A 618 4.85 29.12 9.94
C GLU A 618 4.23 29.12 11.34
N THR A 619 4.34 27.98 12.04
CA THR A 619 3.61 27.79 13.30
C THR A 619 4.51 27.52 14.51
N LYS A 620 5.83 27.36 14.33
CA LYS A 620 6.76 26.89 15.40
C LYS A 620 6.69 27.67 16.71
N ASP A 621 6.44 28.98 16.63
CA ASP A 621 6.44 29.88 17.79
C ASP A 621 5.03 30.15 18.35
N ARG A 622 3.98 29.49 17.79
CA ARG A 622 2.61 29.68 18.27
C ARG A 622 2.40 29.05 19.64
N ASP A 623 1.78 29.82 20.54
CA ASP A 623 1.27 29.30 21.80
C ASP A 623 -0.09 28.61 21.56
N ILE A 624 -0.13 27.31 21.73
CA ILE A 624 -1.36 26.53 21.55
C ILE A 624 -2.39 26.72 22.66
N HIS A 625 -2.00 27.31 23.81
CA HIS A 625 -2.88 27.60 24.93
C HIS A 625 -3.50 28.99 24.85
N ALA A 626 -2.91 29.91 24.09
CA ALA A 626 -3.38 31.29 23.88
C ALA A 626 -4.34 31.44 22.68
N MET A 627 -4.68 30.34 22.01
CA MET A 627 -5.50 30.35 20.79
C MET A 627 -7.02 30.25 21.02
N ASP A 628 -7.49 30.28 22.28
CA ASP A 628 -8.91 30.17 22.64
C ASP A 628 -9.61 31.53 22.77
#